data_a12671787e9c0bf13fcd5493ef06354e
#
_entry.id   a12671787e9c0bf13fcd5493ef06354e
#
_cell.length_a   1.000
_cell.length_b   1.000
_cell.length_c   1.000
_cell.angle_alpha   90.00
_cell.angle_beta   90.00
_cell.angle_gamma   90.00
#
_symmetry.space_group_name_H-M   'P 1'
#
loop_
_entity.id
_entity.type
_entity.pdbx_description
1 polymer ?
#
loop_
_entity_poly.entity_id
_entity_poly.type
_entity_poly.pdbx_seq_one_letter_code
_entity_poly.pdbx_strand_id
1 'polypeptide(L)'
;MPQLTINGKVCDFEQGQSILEVALANEEAIPHYCWHESLSVVANCRICLGEVWAPNPRNEGKLEAWPKLVPTCQTPCSDGMVVHTDSPKAIGNQKSVMEYLLINHPVDCPVCDQAGECHLQDYAYQYGRAESHFLEAKIKAPKKDVGEHVLLYSDRCIMCTRCVRFTQEITGTGELIVDGRGATEQIDVFPGMGLDNELSANVVDLCPVGALLDKDFLFKKRVWFLTKTPSIDGLTASGDNLTIEHAEGSVHRFKPRPNPAINRFWITDEVRYGWKFVHSEDRINMPSVAGMDPWADEHANEAWMTALTTAAETLRGKKVGVVLSPMLPTEEAFRIAEAAQALGQEVVFGLGPVPTHGEDKTFKDGFVVRAEKSPNARGVRAAVGTLGAVHEWDRFLNAVDGCDALLVTGNYPSAWCEGDALAKLSRKPMVCVDTLHSALTEAATVVLPGATWMEKSGSFTNATDTVQAFERAIEPVDFAKCEGWIAEQMLAAAHGGSPDVFHACAIRERLADAGLSQFVNVVVPEAYRAVESDMTTVEI
;
A
#
# COMPACT_ATOMS: atom_id res chain seq x y z
N MET A 1 23.31 -26.97 -10.75
CA MET A 1 23.40 -25.51 -10.93
C MET A 1 24.82 -25.12 -10.59
N PRO A 2 25.38 -24.07 -11.18
CA PRO A 2 26.70 -23.58 -10.77
C PRO A 2 26.61 -23.05 -9.33
N GLN A 3 27.74 -23.13 -8.60
CA GLN A 3 27.80 -22.82 -7.17
C GLN A 3 28.93 -21.85 -6.85
N LEU A 4 28.71 -20.99 -5.86
CA LEU A 4 29.76 -20.19 -5.23
C LEU A 4 29.65 -20.28 -3.72
N THR A 5 30.69 -19.90 -3.01
CA THR A 5 30.69 -19.85 -1.55
C THR A 5 30.76 -18.39 -1.08
N ILE A 6 29.82 -17.95 -0.25
CA ILE A 6 29.81 -16.62 0.35
C ILE A 6 29.92 -16.76 1.87
N ASN A 7 30.95 -16.21 2.48
CA ASN A 7 31.24 -16.28 3.92
C ASN A 7 31.14 -17.71 4.50
N GLY A 8 31.55 -18.71 3.68
CA GLY A 8 31.50 -20.13 4.06
C GLY A 8 30.20 -20.86 3.73
N LYS A 9 29.14 -20.17 3.28
CA LYS A 9 27.87 -20.75 2.84
C LYS A 9 27.91 -21.03 1.34
N VAL A 10 27.59 -22.27 0.94
CA VAL A 10 27.48 -22.65 -0.47
C VAL A 10 26.12 -22.22 -1.00
N CYS A 11 26.12 -21.46 -2.09
CA CYS A 11 24.94 -20.91 -2.71
C CYS A 11 24.87 -21.32 -4.19
N ASP A 12 23.70 -21.76 -4.63
CA ASP A 12 23.40 -21.93 -6.05
C ASP A 12 23.14 -20.57 -6.69
N PHE A 13 23.47 -20.41 -7.97
CA PHE A 13 23.18 -19.16 -8.68
C PHE A 13 22.80 -19.41 -10.14
N GLU A 14 22.14 -18.42 -10.74
CA GLU A 14 21.84 -18.37 -12.16
C GLU A 14 22.88 -17.52 -12.89
N GLN A 15 23.13 -17.86 -14.18
CA GLN A 15 24.09 -17.10 -14.98
C GLN A 15 23.67 -15.64 -15.15
N GLY A 16 24.56 -14.72 -14.81
CA GLY A 16 24.34 -13.28 -14.91
C GLY A 16 24.01 -12.60 -13.58
N GLN A 17 23.69 -13.36 -12.53
CA GLN A 17 23.49 -12.80 -11.20
C GLN A 17 24.80 -12.24 -10.63
N SER A 18 24.70 -11.12 -9.93
CA SER A 18 25.79 -10.54 -9.15
C SER A 18 25.93 -11.27 -7.80
N ILE A 19 27.10 -11.14 -7.19
CA ILE A 19 27.37 -11.71 -5.85
C ILE A 19 26.36 -11.20 -4.82
N LEU A 20 26.00 -9.90 -4.89
CA LEU A 20 25.02 -9.30 -3.96
C LEU A 20 23.62 -9.91 -4.13
N GLU A 21 23.14 -10.11 -5.36
CA GLU A 21 21.83 -10.71 -5.63
C GLU A 21 21.75 -12.13 -5.07
N VAL A 22 22.79 -12.94 -5.29
CA VAL A 22 22.85 -14.30 -4.74
C VAL A 22 22.94 -14.28 -3.21
N ALA A 23 23.70 -13.36 -2.62
CA ALA A 23 23.78 -13.23 -1.17
C ALA A 23 22.40 -12.89 -0.56
N LEU A 24 21.69 -11.91 -1.12
CA LEU A 24 20.35 -11.51 -0.65
C LEU A 24 19.34 -12.65 -0.79
N ALA A 25 19.36 -13.38 -1.90
CA ALA A 25 18.47 -14.53 -2.11
C ALA A 25 18.76 -15.70 -1.12
N ASN A 26 19.94 -15.73 -0.53
CA ASN A 26 20.36 -16.73 0.47
C ASN A 26 20.42 -16.18 1.90
N GLU A 27 19.81 -15.01 2.17
CA GLU A 27 19.79 -14.37 3.49
C GLU A 27 21.19 -14.04 4.06
N GLU A 28 22.19 -13.86 3.16
CA GLU A 28 23.54 -13.45 3.54
C GLU A 28 23.63 -11.91 3.48
N ALA A 29 23.83 -11.29 4.64
CA ALA A 29 23.84 -9.84 4.77
C ALA A 29 25.14 -9.24 4.19
N ILE A 30 25.02 -8.48 3.10
CA ILE A 30 26.09 -7.63 2.56
C ILE A 30 25.62 -6.17 2.60
N PRO A 31 26.33 -5.26 3.31
CA PRO A 31 25.94 -3.86 3.39
C PRO A 31 26.00 -3.21 2.00
N HIS A 32 24.95 -2.44 1.67
CA HIS A 32 24.87 -1.72 0.39
C HIS A 32 23.95 -0.50 0.50
N TYR A 33 24.27 0.60 -0.21
CA TYR A 33 23.42 1.79 -0.27
C TYR A 33 22.93 2.11 -1.67
N CYS A 34 23.83 2.11 -2.65
CA CYS A 34 23.48 2.59 -4.00
C CYS A 34 22.71 1.56 -4.84
N TRP A 35 22.83 0.28 -4.53
CA TRP A 35 22.14 -0.79 -5.24
C TRP A 35 20.67 -0.85 -4.85
N HIS A 36 19.81 -1.06 -5.84
CA HIS A 36 18.39 -1.38 -5.69
C HIS A 36 17.98 -2.29 -6.84
N GLU A 37 17.14 -3.27 -6.56
CA GLU A 37 16.76 -4.33 -7.51
C GLU A 37 16.19 -3.78 -8.83
N SER A 38 15.40 -2.71 -8.78
CA SER A 38 14.75 -2.11 -9.96
C SER A 38 15.55 -0.97 -10.62
N LEU A 39 16.76 -0.69 -10.19
CA LEU A 39 17.59 0.39 -10.73
C LEU A 39 18.91 -0.13 -11.28
N SER A 40 19.48 0.57 -12.27
CA SER A 40 20.79 0.25 -12.81
C SER A 40 21.89 0.25 -11.73
N VAL A 41 22.89 -0.61 -11.88
CA VAL A 41 23.98 -0.74 -10.92
C VAL A 41 25.04 0.34 -11.18
N VAL A 42 25.23 1.26 -10.23
CA VAL A 42 26.22 2.35 -10.34
C VAL A 42 27.51 2.07 -9.54
N ALA A 43 27.47 1.16 -8.58
CA ALA A 43 28.60 0.71 -7.75
C ALA A 43 29.44 1.86 -7.11
N ASN A 44 28.80 2.98 -6.71
CA ASN A 44 29.49 4.18 -6.21
C ASN A 44 29.70 4.21 -4.68
N CYS A 45 28.85 3.57 -3.87
CA CYS A 45 28.96 3.64 -2.42
C CYS A 45 30.13 2.83 -1.83
N ARG A 46 30.59 1.80 -2.51
CA ARG A 46 31.76 0.97 -2.16
C ARG A 46 31.70 0.27 -0.80
N ILE A 47 30.58 0.26 -0.10
CA ILE A 47 30.48 -0.45 1.18
C ILE A 47 30.38 -1.97 1.00
N CYS A 48 29.84 -2.43 -0.13
CA CYS A 48 29.67 -3.84 -0.46
C CYS A 48 30.93 -4.54 -1.00
N LEU A 49 32.12 -3.94 -0.86
CA LEU A 49 33.33 -4.57 -1.39
C LEU A 49 33.65 -5.88 -0.67
N GLY A 50 33.83 -6.96 -1.44
CA GLY A 50 34.24 -8.29 -0.96
C GLY A 50 35.60 -8.73 -1.49
N GLU A 51 36.26 -9.61 -0.75
CA GLU A 51 37.47 -10.32 -1.19
C GLU A 51 37.03 -11.56 -1.96
N VAL A 52 37.54 -11.74 -3.17
CA VAL A 52 37.12 -12.80 -4.07
C VAL A 52 38.29 -13.70 -4.40
N TRP A 53 38.02 -15.00 -4.34
CA TRP A 53 38.90 -16.06 -4.81
C TRP A 53 38.17 -16.80 -5.93
N ALA A 54 38.84 -17.01 -7.06
CA ALA A 54 38.24 -17.71 -8.19
C ALA A 54 39.19 -18.76 -8.76
N PRO A 55 38.65 -19.87 -9.36
CA PRO A 55 39.47 -20.84 -10.06
C PRO A 55 40.22 -20.18 -11.22
N ASN A 56 41.56 -20.29 -11.24
CA ASN A 56 42.39 -19.77 -12.33
C ASN A 56 42.60 -20.87 -13.39
N PRO A 57 42.05 -20.73 -14.61
CA PRO A 57 42.25 -21.72 -15.69
C PRO A 57 43.72 -21.89 -16.10
N ARG A 58 44.54 -20.86 -15.85
CA ARG A 58 45.99 -20.86 -16.17
C ARG A 58 46.82 -21.62 -15.12
N ASN A 59 46.22 -21.93 -13.96
CA ASN A 59 46.88 -22.63 -12.85
C ASN A 59 46.04 -23.84 -12.43
N GLU A 60 45.75 -24.72 -13.40
CA GLU A 60 45.04 -26.00 -13.17
C GLU A 60 43.72 -25.85 -12.36
N GLY A 61 43.05 -24.73 -12.43
CA GLY A 61 41.82 -24.45 -11.69
C GLY A 61 42.00 -24.20 -10.19
N LYS A 62 43.23 -23.94 -9.72
CA LYS A 62 43.47 -23.57 -8.31
C LYS A 62 42.83 -22.24 -7.99
N LEU A 63 42.26 -22.14 -6.78
CA LEU A 63 41.69 -20.91 -6.27
C LEU A 63 42.80 -19.85 -6.04
N GLU A 64 42.65 -18.71 -6.66
CA GLU A 64 43.54 -17.56 -6.50
C GLU A 64 42.78 -16.32 -6.07
N ALA A 65 43.32 -15.59 -5.10
CA ALA A 65 42.76 -14.34 -4.63
C ALA A 65 42.87 -13.25 -5.70
N TRP A 66 41.81 -12.52 -5.91
CA TRP A 66 41.88 -11.30 -6.70
C TRP A 66 42.68 -10.24 -5.94
N PRO A 67 43.48 -9.42 -6.65
CA PRO A 67 44.42 -8.50 -6.00
C PRO A 67 43.77 -7.35 -5.23
N LYS A 68 42.47 -7.06 -5.52
CA LYS A 68 41.71 -5.97 -4.94
C LYS A 68 40.33 -6.45 -4.52
N LEU A 69 39.74 -5.81 -3.51
CA LEU A 69 38.33 -5.94 -3.21
C LEU A 69 37.48 -5.48 -4.39
N VAL A 70 36.36 -6.15 -4.63
CA VAL A 70 35.45 -5.86 -5.74
C VAL A 70 34.05 -5.54 -5.25
N PRO A 71 33.29 -4.69 -5.96
CA PRO A 71 31.90 -4.39 -5.60
C PRO A 71 31.00 -5.61 -5.87
N THR A 72 30.48 -6.23 -4.83
CA THR A 72 29.62 -7.42 -4.95
C THR A 72 28.35 -7.14 -5.74
N CYS A 73 27.84 -5.92 -5.72
CA CYS A 73 26.65 -5.52 -6.47
C CYS A 73 26.85 -5.49 -8.00
N GLN A 74 28.08 -5.46 -8.48
CA GLN A 74 28.40 -5.38 -9.91
C GLN A 74 29.15 -6.62 -10.42
N THR A 75 29.79 -7.36 -9.53
CA THR A 75 30.62 -8.50 -9.91
C THR A 75 29.74 -9.72 -10.19
N PRO A 76 29.74 -10.28 -11.42
CA PRO A 76 28.96 -11.47 -11.73
C PRO A 76 29.53 -12.70 -11.04
N CYS A 77 28.65 -13.64 -10.67
CA CYS A 77 29.04 -14.91 -10.10
C CYS A 77 29.72 -15.82 -11.12
N SER A 78 30.67 -16.64 -10.66
CA SER A 78 31.26 -17.73 -11.44
C SER A 78 31.39 -19.00 -10.61
N ASP A 79 31.34 -20.16 -11.30
CA ASP A 79 31.37 -21.46 -10.64
C ASP A 79 32.68 -21.69 -9.87
N GLY A 80 32.54 -22.19 -8.63
CA GLY A 80 33.67 -22.41 -7.73
C GLY A 80 34.26 -21.13 -7.11
N MET A 81 33.64 -19.97 -7.30
CA MET A 81 34.07 -18.71 -6.67
C MET A 81 33.88 -18.77 -5.15
N VAL A 82 34.81 -18.18 -4.41
CA VAL A 82 34.72 -18.00 -2.94
C VAL A 82 34.79 -16.51 -2.64
N VAL A 83 33.82 -16.01 -1.88
CA VAL A 83 33.67 -14.59 -1.55
C VAL A 83 33.68 -14.40 -0.04
N HIS A 84 34.46 -13.45 0.44
CA HIS A 84 34.52 -13.05 1.84
C HIS A 84 34.20 -11.56 1.98
N THR A 85 33.06 -11.27 2.58
CA THR A 85 32.66 -9.91 2.97
C THR A 85 32.95 -9.65 4.46
N ASP A 86 33.38 -10.66 5.16
CA ASP A 86 33.79 -10.70 6.57
C ASP A 86 35.32 -10.80 6.78
N SER A 87 36.12 -10.74 5.69
CA SER A 87 37.57 -10.74 5.80
C SER A 87 38.07 -9.43 6.46
N PRO A 88 39.26 -9.42 7.09
CA PRO A 88 39.83 -8.20 7.68
C PRO A 88 39.93 -7.02 6.71
N LYS A 89 40.17 -7.28 5.41
CA LYS A 89 40.21 -6.26 4.37
C LYS A 89 38.81 -5.70 4.08
N ALA A 90 37.80 -6.55 3.95
CA ALA A 90 36.43 -6.15 3.71
C ALA A 90 35.87 -5.36 4.91
N ILE A 91 36.07 -5.83 6.13
CA ILE A 91 35.69 -5.13 7.37
C ILE A 91 36.40 -3.77 7.47
N GLY A 92 37.70 -3.71 7.15
CA GLY A 92 38.44 -2.46 7.12
C GLY A 92 37.87 -1.44 6.13
N ASN A 93 37.42 -1.92 4.96
CA ASN A 93 36.74 -1.09 3.96
C ASN A 93 35.38 -0.60 4.48
N GLN A 94 34.55 -1.49 5.03
CA GLN A 94 33.23 -1.14 5.56
C GLN A 94 33.32 -0.04 6.62
N LYS A 95 34.24 -0.19 7.58
CA LYS A 95 34.52 0.81 8.61
C LYS A 95 34.96 2.16 8.04
N SER A 96 35.79 2.14 7.01
CA SER A 96 36.27 3.37 6.36
C SER A 96 35.16 4.08 5.60
N VAL A 97 34.33 3.33 4.85
CA VAL A 97 33.18 3.90 4.13
C VAL A 97 32.17 4.49 5.11
N MET A 98 31.86 3.79 6.20
CA MET A 98 30.97 4.33 7.24
C MET A 98 31.50 5.62 7.84
N GLU A 99 32.81 5.69 8.13
CA GLU A 99 33.44 6.90 8.64
C GLU A 99 33.31 8.07 7.64
N TYR A 100 33.55 7.85 6.35
CA TYR A 100 33.37 8.88 5.31
C TYR A 100 31.94 9.38 5.21
N LEU A 101 30.94 8.50 5.26
CA LEU A 101 29.54 8.88 5.22
C LEU A 101 29.10 9.67 6.46
N LEU A 102 29.71 9.39 7.62
CA LEU A 102 29.37 10.02 8.89
C LEU A 102 30.11 11.35 9.14
N ILE A 103 31.16 11.67 8.39
CA ILE A 103 31.97 12.90 8.59
C ILE A 103 31.09 14.15 8.67
N ASN A 104 30.24 14.39 7.67
CA ASN A 104 29.37 15.56 7.61
C ASN A 104 27.90 15.24 7.96
N HIS A 105 27.55 13.96 8.11
CA HIS A 105 26.17 13.59 8.44
C HIS A 105 25.77 14.21 9.79
N PRO A 106 24.67 14.97 9.87
CA PRO A 106 24.26 15.64 11.11
C PRO A 106 23.80 14.62 12.16
N VAL A 107 23.98 14.96 13.44
CA VAL A 107 23.50 14.13 14.56
C VAL A 107 22.04 14.47 14.84
N ASP A 108 21.19 14.28 13.84
CA ASP A 108 19.76 14.64 13.84
C ASP A 108 18.83 13.45 14.13
N CYS A 109 19.34 12.27 14.46
CA CYS A 109 18.50 11.08 14.68
C CYS A 109 17.32 11.33 15.64
N PRO A 110 17.48 12.09 16.75
CA PRO A 110 16.35 12.38 17.63
C PRO A 110 15.21 13.19 16.98
N VAL A 111 15.48 13.90 15.90
CA VAL A 111 14.51 14.74 15.17
C VAL A 111 14.35 14.32 13.70
N CYS A 112 14.95 13.22 13.29
CA CYS A 112 14.87 12.69 11.93
C CYS A 112 13.79 11.60 11.85
N ASP A 113 12.83 11.73 10.94
CA ASP A 113 11.75 10.74 10.81
C ASP A 113 12.19 9.41 10.22
N GLN A 114 13.40 9.34 9.62
CA GLN A 114 13.99 8.07 9.18
C GLN A 114 14.55 7.22 10.33
N ALA A 115 14.64 7.76 11.56
CA ALA A 115 15.15 7.00 12.70
C ALA A 115 14.29 5.77 12.96
N GLY A 116 14.91 4.59 13.11
CA GLY A 116 14.25 3.29 13.26
C GLY A 116 14.00 2.53 11.95
N GLU A 117 14.21 3.20 10.79
CA GLU A 117 14.19 2.56 9.46
C GLU A 117 15.34 3.10 8.55
N CYS A 118 16.42 3.57 9.16
CA CYS A 118 17.55 4.21 8.48
C CYS A 118 18.72 3.24 8.28
N HIS A 119 19.01 2.87 7.05
CA HIS A 119 20.14 1.98 6.74
C HIS A 119 21.50 2.54 7.21
N LEU A 120 21.65 3.89 7.24
CA LEU A 120 22.90 4.48 7.74
C LEU A 120 23.05 4.27 9.26
N GLN A 121 21.95 4.37 10.00
CA GLN A 121 21.93 4.13 11.44
C GLN A 121 22.25 2.67 11.75
N ASP A 122 21.58 1.73 11.08
CA ASP A 122 21.77 0.29 11.29
C ASP A 122 23.21 -0.12 10.91
N TYR A 123 23.70 0.34 9.77
CA TYR A 123 25.05 0.01 9.33
C TYR A 123 26.15 0.72 10.14
N ALA A 124 25.86 1.88 10.77
CA ALA A 124 26.78 2.51 11.71
C ALA A 124 27.04 1.60 12.91
N TYR A 125 25.99 0.95 13.42
CA TYR A 125 26.10 -0.01 14.51
C TYR A 125 26.81 -1.31 14.09
N GLN A 126 26.43 -1.88 12.94
CA GLN A 126 26.92 -3.20 12.50
C GLN A 126 28.32 -3.15 11.91
N TYR A 127 28.64 -2.12 11.13
CA TYR A 127 29.85 -2.06 10.31
C TYR A 127 30.72 -0.84 10.60
N GLY A 128 30.27 0.08 11.45
CA GLY A 128 30.97 1.33 11.77
C GLY A 128 32.04 1.20 12.85
N ARG A 129 32.46 2.34 13.34
CA ARG A 129 33.35 2.51 14.49
C ARG A 129 32.58 3.21 15.61
N ALA A 130 32.92 2.92 16.88
CA ALA A 130 32.32 3.58 18.03
C ALA A 130 32.74 5.05 18.17
N GLU A 131 33.93 5.40 17.68
CA GLU A 131 34.53 6.73 17.82
C GLU A 131 34.80 7.36 16.44
N SER A 132 34.61 8.66 16.35
CA SER A 132 34.95 9.45 15.15
C SER A 132 36.39 9.96 15.27
N HIS A 133 37.17 9.86 14.18
CA HIS A 133 38.50 10.48 14.08
C HIS A 133 38.40 11.92 13.57
N PHE A 134 37.24 12.42 13.22
CA PHE A 134 37.01 13.73 12.65
C PHE A 134 36.66 14.73 13.76
N LEU A 135 37.45 15.79 13.87
CA LEU A 135 37.38 16.80 14.94
C LEU A 135 36.78 18.14 14.48
N GLU A 136 36.72 18.37 13.16
CA GLU A 136 36.19 19.59 12.58
C GLU A 136 34.68 19.67 12.65
N ALA A 137 34.14 20.89 12.56
CA ALA A 137 32.71 21.11 12.54
C ALA A 137 32.09 20.54 11.25
N LYS A 138 30.93 19.87 11.40
CA LYS A 138 30.17 19.33 10.26
C LYS A 138 29.64 20.44 9.37
N ILE A 139 29.75 20.25 8.05
CA ILE A 139 29.19 21.15 7.04
C ILE A 139 27.67 21.01 7.06
N LYS A 140 26.96 22.14 7.09
CA LYS A 140 25.49 22.19 7.02
C LYS A 140 25.05 22.60 5.63
N ALA A 141 24.04 21.92 5.10
CA ALA A 141 23.37 22.27 3.86
C ALA A 141 21.91 22.68 4.15
N PRO A 142 21.30 23.55 3.32
CA PRO A 142 19.93 23.99 3.55
C PRO A 142 18.92 22.88 3.30
N LYS A 143 17.80 22.95 4.02
CA LYS A 143 16.59 22.18 3.68
C LYS A 143 15.95 22.82 2.47
N LYS A 144 15.44 22.01 1.55
CA LYS A 144 14.81 22.47 0.31
C LYS A 144 13.46 21.80 0.13
N ASP A 145 12.47 22.59 -0.25
CA ASP A 145 11.25 22.09 -0.81
C ASP A 145 11.51 21.71 -2.27
N VAL A 146 11.28 20.45 -2.62
CA VAL A 146 11.60 19.95 -3.97
C VAL A 146 10.35 19.56 -4.77
N GLY A 147 9.17 19.66 -4.22
CA GLY A 147 7.90 19.33 -4.87
C GLY A 147 6.74 19.30 -3.88
N GLU A 148 5.56 18.90 -4.32
CA GLU A 148 4.36 18.89 -3.49
C GLU A 148 4.51 18.02 -2.23
N HIS A 149 5.08 16.83 -2.36
CA HIS A 149 5.08 15.81 -1.32
C HIS A 149 6.41 15.65 -0.58
N VAL A 150 7.52 16.10 -1.16
CA VAL A 150 8.86 15.72 -0.69
C VAL A 150 9.66 16.92 -0.20
N LEU A 151 10.26 16.77 0.99
CA LEU A 151 11.22 17.72 1.57
C LEU A 151 12.63 17.12 1.54
N LEU A 152 13.61 17.88 1.03
CA LEU A 152 15.01 17.48 0.94
C LEU A 152 15.83 18.08 2.09
N TYR A 153 16.51 17.22 2.83
CA TYR A 153 17.55 17.56 3.81
C TYR A 153 18.92 17.22 3.20
N SER A 154 19.52 18.15 2.45
CA SER A 154 20.73 17.89 1.67
C SER A 154 21.94 17.44 2.53
N ASP A 155 22.05 17.92 3.76
CA ASP A 155 23.10 17.53 4.70
C ASP A 155 23.00 16.08 5.24
N ARG A 156 21.83 15.45 5.09
CA ARG A 156 21.65 14.02 5.43
C ARG A 156 21.91 13.08 4.26
N CYS A 157 22.08 13.62 3.05
CA CYS A 157 22.27 12.82 1.84
C CYS A 157 23.64 12.13 1.83
N ILE A 158 23.65 10.85 1.42
CA ILE A 158 24.88 10.05 1.26
C ILE A 158 25.26 9.85 -0.21
N MET A 159 24.71 10.64 -1.11
CA MET A 159 24.99 10.65 -2.56
C MET A 159 24.90 9.27 -3.23
N CYS A 160 23.97 8.42 -2.79
CA CYS A 160 23.75 7.09 -3.36
C CYS A 160 23.09 7.11 -4.75
N THR A 161 22.52 8.22 -5.15
CA THR A 161 21.87 8.49 -6.45
C THR A 161 20.66 7.60 -6.79
N ARG A 162 20.08 6.85 -5.85
CA ARG A 162 18.85 6.05 -6.12
C ARG A 162 17.72 6.93 -6.65
N CYS A 163 17.46 8.07 -6.01
CA CYS A 163 16.38 9.00 -6.38
C CYS A 163 16.59 9.62 -7.77
N VAL A 164 17.81 9.98 -8.13
CA VAL A 164 18.15 10.51 -9.47
C VAL A 164 17.90 9.44 -10.54
N ARG A 165 18.38 8.22 -10.31
CA ARG A 165 18.16 7.10 -11.25
C ARG A 165 16.68 6.73 -11.36
N PHE A 166 15.94 6.82 -10.27
CA PHE A 166 14.49 6.60 -10.30
C PHE A 166 13.78 7.57 -11.25
N THR A 167 14.06 8.88 -11.12
CA THR A 167 13.43 9.88 -12.00
C THR A 167 13.89 9.76 -13.45
N GLN A 168 15.06 9.22 -13.72
CA GLN A 168 15.59 9.01 -15.07
C GLN A 168 15.16 7.69 -15.70
N GLU A 169 15.19 6.60 -14.92
CA GLU A 169 15.03 5.23 -15.44
C GLU A 169 13.58 4.74 -15.34
N ILE A 170 12.87 5.07 -14.25
CA ILE A 170 11.49 4.63 -14.01
C ILE A 170 10.49 5.64 -14.54
N THR A 171 10.45 6.85 -13.96
CA THR A 171 9.48 7.85 -14.40
C THR A 171 9.86 8.51 -15.73
N GLY A 172 11.15 8.62 -16.01
CA GLY A 172 11.67 9.25 -17.23
C GLY A 172 11.56 10.77 -17.25
N THR A 173 11.23 11.38 -16.14
CA THR A 173 10.99 12.82 -15.97
C THR A 173 12.27 13.59 -15.63
N GLY A 174 13.21 12.96 -14.88
CA GLY A 174 14.56 13.47 -14.63
C GLY A 174 14.59 14.74 -13.77
N GLU A 175 13.63 14.99 -12.89
CA GLU A 175 13.54 16.19 -12.06
C GLU A 175 14.67 16.28 -11.04
N LEU A 176 15.07 15.13 -10.47
CA LEU A 176 16.19 15.09 -9.52
C LEU A 176 17.53 14.95 -10.25
N ILE A 177 18.46 15.80 -9.89
CA ILE A 177 19.80 15.84 -10.47
C ILE A 177 20.87 15.82 -9.38
N VAL A 178 22.10 15.52 -9.79
CA VAL A 178 23.30 15.83 -9.00
C VAL A 178 23.79 17.20 -9.43
N ASP A 179 23.68 18.19 -8.55
CA ASP A 179 24.22 19.53 -8.74
C ASP A 179 25.61 19.65 -8.12
N GLY A 180 26.49 20.42 -8.74
CA GLY A 180 27.86 20.60 -8.31
C GLY A 180 28.78 19.41 -8.62
N ARG A 181 29.94 19.39 -7.98
CA ARG A 181 30.91 18.29 -8.07
C ARG A 181 31.90 18.29 -6.91
N GLY A 182 32.46 17.12 -6.61
CA GLY A 182 33.41 16.93 -5.52
C GLY A 182 32.78 17.26 -4.17
N ALA A 183 33.42 18.10 -3.38
CA ALA A 183 32.98 18.43 -2.02
C ALA A 183 31.68 19.26 -1.97
N THR A 184 31.19 19.77 -3.11
CA THR A 184 29.95 20.57 -3.21
C THR A 184 28.81 19.84 -3.89
N GLU A 185 28.97 18.54 -4.18
CA GLU A 185 27.90 17.73 -4.75
C GLU A 185 26.71 17.65 -3.83
N GLN A 186 25.51 17.83 -4.38
CA GLN A 186 24.24 17.65 -3.68
C GLN A 186 23.15 17.15 -4.63
N ILE A 187 22.15 16.52 -4.08
CA ILE A 187 20.92 16.26 -4.82
C ILE A 187 20.11 17.55 -4.84
N ASP A 188 19.55 17.88 -6.01
CA ASP A 188 18.73 19.05 -6.19
C ASP A 188 17.70 18.85 -7.30
N VAL A 189 16.79 19.78 -7.47
CA VAL A 189 15.90 19.92 -8.62
C VAL A 189 16.39 21.06 -9.51
N PHE A 190 16.11 20.96 -10.81
CA PHE A 190 16.43 22.06 -11.70
C PHE A 190 15.54 23.29 -11.34
N PRO A 191 16.09 24.51 -11.33
CA PRO A 191 15.32 25.69 -10.98
C PRO A 191 14.03 25.83 -11.80
N GLY A 192 12.88 25.91 -11.12
CA GLY A 192 11.56 26.01 -11.73
C GLY A 192 10.92 24.66 -12.12
N MET A 193 11.57 23.54 -11.84
CA MET A 193 11.00 22.20 -12.01
C MET A 193 10.89 21.53 -10.63
N GLY A 194 9.66 21.27 -10.20
CA GLY A 194 9.39 20.49 -8.98
C GLY A 194 9.43 18.99 -9.27
N LEU A 195 9.58 18.20 -8.21
CA LEU A 195 9.39 16.75 -8.22
C LEU A 195 7.89 16.47 -8.04
N ASP A 196 7.12 16.51 -9.12
CA ASP A 196 5.65 16.51 -9.12
C ASP A 196 5.05 15.46 -10.08
N ASN A 197 5.83 14.43 -10.49
CA ASN A 197 5.28 13.32 -11.27
C ASN A 197 4.43 12.39 -10.39
N GLU A 198 3.57 11.57 -11.00
CA GLU A 198 2.57 10.72 -10.32
C GLU A 198 3.16 9.66 -9.36
N LEU A 199 4.49 9.47 -9.39
CA LEU A 199 5.23 8.54 -8.55
C LEU A 199 6.23 9.24 -7.63
N SER A 200 6.13 10.56 -7.50
CA SER A 200 7.17 11.42 -6.89
C SER A 200 7.56 10.99 -5.48
N ALA A 201 6.61 10.58 -4.66
CA ALA A 201 6.86 10.22 -3.28
C ALA A 201 7.57 8.86 -3.08
N ASN A 202 7.69 8.03 -4.13
CA ASN A 202 8.49 6.79 -4.03
C ASN A 202 9.97 7.05 -3.78
N VAL A 203 10.48 8.25 -4.06
CA VAL A 203 11.86 8.61 -3.72
C VAL A 203 12.12 8.61 -2.21
N VAL A 204 11.08 8.78 -1.40
CA VAL A 204 11.16 8.71 0.07
C VAL A 204 11.47 7.27 0.50
N ASP A 205 10.76 6.29 -0.08
CA ASP A 205 10.98 4.87 0.23
C ASP A 205 12.31 4.35 -0.32
N LEU A 206 12.73 4.87 -1.48
CA LEU A 206 14.02 4.55 -2.09
C LEU A 206 15.22 5.12 -1.31
N CYS A 207 15.02 6.24 -0.60
CA CYS A 207 16.10 6.91 0.10
C CYS A 207 16.52 6.10 1.34
N PRO A 208 17.78 5.58 1.40
CA PRO A 208 18.19 4.75 2.52
C PRO A 208 18.45 5.54 3.82
N VAL A 209 18.28 6.86 3.78
CA VAL A 209 18.54 7.80 4.88
C VAL A 209 17.47 8.88 4.95
N GLY A 210 17.45 9.68 6.00
CA GLY A 210 16.49 10.77 6.18
C GLY A 210 16.77 12.04 5.36
N ALA A 211 17.25 11.88 4.12
CA ALA A 211 17.50 13.00 3.22
C ALA A 211 16.26 13.43 2.43
N LEU A 212 15.45 12.49 1.96
CA LEU A 212 14.16 12.74 1.32
C LEU A 212 13.07 12.26 2.28
N LEU A 213 12.22 13.16 2.73
CA LEU A 213 11.18 12.90 3.71
C LEU A 213 9.80 13.30 3.18
N ASP A 214 8.81 12.51 3.53
CA ASP A 214 7.41 12.76 3.21
C ASP A 214 6.88 13.90 4.07
N LYS A 215 6.44 14.99 3.44
CA LYS A 215 5.89 16.16 4.12
C LYS A 215 4.63 15.82 4.92
N ASP A 216 3.82 14.88 4.41
CA ASP A 216 2.59 14.50 5.09
C ASP A 216 2.85 13.72 6.38
N PHE A 217 3.89 12.92 6.42
CA PHE A 217 4.28 12.14 7.61
C PHE A 217 5.22 12.91 8.56
N LEU A 218 5.83 14.00 8.11
CA LEU A 218 6.88 14.72 8.83
C LEU A 218 6.47 15.09 10.26
N PHE A 219 7.22 14.60 11.24
CA PHE A 219 7.04 14.81 12.69
C PHE A 219 5.71 14.31 13.29
N LYS A 220 4.94 13.49 12.57
CA LYS A 220 3.67 12.96 13.09
C LYS A 220 3.86 11.83 14.11
N LYS A 221 4.67 10.83 13.78
CA LYS A 221 4.84 9.64 14.64
C LYS A 221 6.22 9.00 14.43
N ARG A 222 6.75 8.34 15.46
CA ARG A 222 7.96 7.52 15.30
C ARG A 222 7.60 6.14 14.78
N VAL A 223 8.44 5.61 13.89
CA VAL A 223 8.13 4.37 13.13
C VAL A 223 8.00 3.14 14.01
N TRP A 224 8.67 3.09 15.17
CA TRP A 224 8.57 1.97 16.14
C TRP A 224 7.25 1.94 16.92
N PHE A 225 6.42 2.97 16.82
CA PHE A 225 5.05 2.97 17.36
C PHE A 225 4.00 2.58 16.31
N LEU A 226 4.41 2.34 15.06
CA LEU A 226 3.50 2.00 13.98
C LEU A 226 3.32 0.49 13.86
N THR A 227 2.08 0.07 13.81
CA THR A 227 1.70 -1.27 13.36
C THR A 227 1.68 -1.28 11.84
N LYS A 228 2.14 -2.37 11.23
CA LYS A 228 2.24 -2.54 9.78
C LYS A 228 1.30 -3.64 9.32
N THR A 229 0.24 -3.28 8.63
CA THR A 229 -0.74 -4.22 8.09
C THR A 229 -0.62 -4.28 6.57
N PRO A 230 -0.30 -5.46 5.98
CA PRO A 230 -0.31 -5.64 4.53
C PRO A 230 -1.72 -5.42 3.97
N SER A 231 -1.82 -4.65 2.91
CA SER A 231 -3.08 -4.36 2.24
C SER A 231 -2.87 -4.20 0.73
N ILE A 232 -3.92 -3.81 0.05
CA ILE A 232 -3.94 -3.51 -1.38
C ILE A 232 -4.61 -2.16 -1.62
N ASP A 233 -4.39 -1.59 -2.79
CA ASP A 233 -5.02 -0.35 -3.21
C ASP A 233 -6.54 -0.46 -3.18
N GLY A 234 -7.18 0.39 -2.39
CA GLY A 234 -8.63 0.50 -2.26
C GLY A 234 -9.24 1.68 -3.02
N LEU A 235 -8.48 2.32 -3.91
CA LEU A 235 -8.89 3.53 -4.63
C LEU A 235 -8.95 3.34 -6.15
N THR A 236 -8.01 2.58 -6.71
CA THR A 236 -7.88 2.41 -8.17
C THR A 236 -7.94 0.93 -8.57
N ALA A 237 -8.08 0.67 -9.87
CA ALA A 237 -8.11 -0.69 -10.40
C ALA A 237 -6.72 -1.34 -10.52
N SER A 238 -5.64 -0.70 -10.06
CA SER A 238 -4.29 -1.26 -10.15
C SER A 238 -4.10 -2.49 -9.25
N GLY A 239 -4.71 -2.48 -8.06
CA GLY A 239 -4.53 -3.51 -7.05
C GLY A 239 -3.12 -3.49 -6.46
N ASP A 240 -2.46 -2.32 -6.44
CA ASP A 240 -1.11 -2.15 -5.92
C ASP A 240 -1.01 -2.67 -4.49
N ASN A 241 0.05 -3.44 -4.26
CA ASN A 241 0.33 -3.98 -2.93
C ASN A 241 0.98 -2.89 -2.07
N LEU A 242 0.42 -2.68 -0.89
CA LEU A 242 0.89 -1.67 0.03
C LEU A 242 0.85 -2.16 1.49
N THR A 243 1.51 -1.42 2.35
CA THR A 243 1.44 -1.58 3.79
C THR A 243 0.77 -0.35 4.39
N ILE A 244 -0.29 -0.56 5.15
CA ILE A 244 -0.93 0.48 5.95
C ILE A 244 -0.16 0.57 7.26
N GLU A 245 0.44 1.72 7.54
CA GLU A 245 1.11 2.00 8.79
C GLU A 245 0.21 2.87 9.67
N HIS A 246 -0.19 2.31 10.81
CA HIS A 246 -1.20 2.90 11.70
C HIS A 246 -0.81 2.77 13.18
N ALA A 247 -1.38 3.61 14.00
CA ALA A 247 -1.25 3.56 15.47
C ALA A 247 -2.48 4.18 16.13
N GLU A 248 -2.90 3.63 17.28
CA GLU A 248 -3.98 4.20 18.10
C GLU A 248 -5.28 4.44 17.31
N GLY A 249 -5.62 3.52 16.39
CA GLY A 249 -6.81 3.60 15.54
C GLY A 249 -6.69 4.57 14.36
N SER A 250 -5.56 5.25 14.18
CA SER A 250 -5.34 6.22 13.12
C SER A 250 -4.32 5.73 12.09
N VAL A 251 -4.62 5.89 10.81
CA VAL A 251 -3.67 5.68 9.71
C VAL A 251 -2.71 6.87 9.63
N HIS A 252 -1.43 6.59 9.46
CA HIS A 252 -0.40 7.62 9.37
C HIS A 252 0.22 7.72 7.99
N ARG A 253 0.47 6.59 7.29
CA ARG A 253 1.01 6.58 5.93
C ARG A 253 0.82 5.23 5.26
N PHE A 254 0.94 5.23 3.93
CA PHE A 254 1.09 4.04 3.10
C PHE A 254 2.52 3.92 2.60
N LYS A 255 3.01 2.67 2.54
CA LYS A 255 4.29 2.33 1.90
C LYS A 255 4.07 1.26 0.83
N PRO A 256 4.79 1.30 -0.30
CA PRO A 256 4.72 0.23 -1.28
C PRO A 256 5.23 -1.09 -0.67
N ARG A 257 4.53 -2.18 -0.97
CA ARG A 257 4.97 -3.54 -0.68
C ARG A 257 5.31 -4.20 -2.02
N PRO A 258 6.57 -4.63 -2.23
CA PRO A 258 6.99 -5.16 -3.50
C PRO A 258 6.16 -6.36 -3.96
N ASN A 259 5.66 -6.30 -5.19
CA ASN A 259 5.05 -7.43 -5.89
C ASN A 259 5.40 -7.34 -7.39
N PRO A 260 6.34 -8.17 -7.89
CA PRO A 260 6.79 -8.13 -9.28
C PRO A 260 5.67 -8.32 -10.31
N ALA A 261 4.59 -9.02 -9.94
CA ALA A 261 3.48 -9.32 -10.85
C ALA A 261 2.43 -8.19 -10.94
N ILE A 262 2.36 -7.30 -9.95
CA ILE A 262 1.32 -6.26 -9.85
C ILE A 262 1.94 -4.87 -9.94
N ASN A 263 2.58 -4.41 -8.88
CA ASN A 263 3.06 -3.04 -8.73
C ASN A 263 4.59 -2.93 -8.67
N ARG A 264 5.32 -4.02 -8.90
CA ARG A 264 6.77 -4.06 -8.77
C ARG A 264 7.23 -3.54 -7.41
N PHE A 265 7.67 -2.29 -7.33
CA PHE A 265 8.17 -1.64 -6.11
C PHE A 265 7.46 -0.32 -5.78
N TRP A 266 6.44 0.07 -6.57
CA TRP A 266 5.89 1.42 -6.55
C TRP A 266 4.42 1.46 -6.18
N ILE A 267 3.98 2.62 -5.69
CA ILE A 267 2.57 3.03 -5.61
C ILE A 267 2.46 4.47 -6.14
N THR A 268 1.31 4.84 -6.68
CA THR A 268 1.08 6.22 -7.12
C THR A 268 0.91 7.17 -5.92
N ASP A 269 1.19 8.46 -6.13
CA ASP A 269 0.93 9.48 -5.11
C ASP A 269 -0.57 9.61 -4.82
N GLU A 270 -1.43 9.37 -5.82
CA GLU A 270 -2.88 9.25 -5.65
C GLU A 270 -3.25 8.16 -4.62
N VAL A 271 -2.69 6.97 -4.74
CA VAL A 271 -2.92 5.87 -3.79
C VAL A 271 -2.29 6.18 -2.43
N ARG A 272 -1.07 6.74 -2.43
CA ARG A 272 -0.32 7.07 -1.20
C ARG A 272 -1.03 8.06 -0.30
N TYR A 273 -1.73 9.04 -0.88
CA TYR A 273 -2.35 10.15 -0.12
C TYR A 273 -3.88 10.15 -0.16
N GLY A 274 -4.50 9.37 -1.03
CA GLY A 274 -5.96 9.37 -1.25
C GLY A 274 -6.79 8.77 -0.12
N TRP A 275 -6.17 8.15 0.87
CA TRP A 275 -6.85 7.51 2.00
C TRP A 275 -7.39 8.47 3.07
N LYS A 276 -7.06 9.75 3.02
CA LYS A 276 -7.34 10.72 4.11
C LYS A 276 -8.83 10.86 4.45
N PHE A 277 -9.72 10.57 3.51
CA PHE A 277 -11.17 10.59 3.75
C PHE A 277 -11.62 9.61 4.85
N VAL A 278 -10.83 8.59 5.15
CA VAL A 278 -11.12 7.60 6.21
C VAL A 278 -11.23 8.27 7.58
N HIS A 279 -10.49 9.35 7.79
CA HIS A 279 -10.50 10.16 9.02
C HIS A 279 -11.14 11.53 8.81
N SER A 280 -11.99 11.70 7.78
CA SER A 280 -12.72 12.95 7.56
C SER A 280 -13.75 13.19 8.66
N GLU A 281 -14.00 14.45 8.96
CA GLU A 281 -15.11 14.87 9.83
C GLU A 281 -16.48 14.58 9.20
N ASP A 282 -16.53 14.39 7.86
CA ASP A 282 -17.74 14.04 7.13
C ASP A 282 -18.10 12.54 7.22
N ARG A 283 -17.39 11.73 8.03
CA ARG A 283 -17.72 10.32 8.23
C ARG A 283 -19.09 10.17 8.89
N ILE A 284 -19.90 9.28 8.32
CA ILE A 284 -21.16 8.89 8.96
C ILE A 284 -20.80 7.99 10.13
N ASN A 285 -21.11 8.44 11.33
CA ASN A 285 -20.74 7.74 12.57
C ASN A 285 -21.95 7.04 13.24
N MET A 286 -23.18 7.43 12.92
CA MET A 286 -24.40 6.91 13.53
C MET A 286 -25.46 6.61 12.46
N PRO A 287 -26.23 5.49 12.57
CA PRO A 287 -27.35 5.27 11.67
C PRO A 287 -28.45 6.30 11.89
N SER A 288 -29.16 6.66 10.82
CA SER A 288 -30.26 7.60 10.88
C SER A 288 -31.47 7.15 10.07
N VAL A 289 -32.66 7.62 10.49
CA VAL A 289 -33.92 7.37 9.81
C VAL A 289 -34.62 8.70 9.57
N ALA A 290 -35.07 8.94 8.35
CA ALA A 290 -35.72 10.18 7.95
C ALA A 290 -36.92 10.51 8.86
N GLY A 291 -36.98 11.75 9.34
CA GLY A 291 -38.04 12.24 10.23
C GLY A 291 -37.84 11.87 11.71
N MET A 292 -36.76 11.23 12.08
CA MET A 292 -36.36 11.02 13.49
C MET A 292 -35.26 12.02 13.88
N ASP A 293 -35.23 12.37 15.16
CA ASP A 293 -34.14 13.14 15.72
C ASP A 293 -32.83 12.34 15.73
N PRO A 294 -31.66 12.99 15.61
CA PRO A 294 -30.37 12.33 15.75
C PRO A 294 -30.23 11.61 17.10
N TRP A 295 -29.63 10.42 17.07
CA TRP A 295 -29.38 9.61 18.26
C TRP A 295 -28.15 10.12 19.02
N ALA A 296 -28.20 10.01 20.34
CA ALA A 296 -27.01 10.18 21.18
C ALA A 296 -26.19 8.88 21.18
N ASP A 297 -24.88 8.97 21.40
CA ASP A 297 -23.93 7.85 21.35
C ASP A 297 -24.32 6.69 22.29
N GLU A 298 -24.87 7.01 23.47
CA GLU A 298 -25.35 6.03 24.44
C GLU A 298 -26.52 5.17 23.94
N HIS A 299 -27.22 5.62 22.90
CA HIS A 299 -28.34 4.93 22.25
C HIS A 299 -27.98 4.28 20.90
N ALA A 300 -26.69 4.12 20.59
CA ALA A 300 -26.22 3.56 19.30
C ALA A 300 -26.83 2.20 18.97
N ASN A 301 -27.01 1.31 19.94
CA ASN A 301 -27.64 0.01 19.71
C ASN A 301 -29.12 0.15 19.34
N GLU A 302 -29.84 1.07 19.96
CA GLU A 302 -31.27 1.35 19.64
C GLU A 302 -31.36 1.98 18.24
N ALA A 303 -30.45 2.88 17.90
CA ALA A 303 -30.36 3.49 16.57
C ALA A 303 -30.15 2.41 15.49
N TRP A 304 -29.21 1.50 15.69
CA TRP A 304 -28.96 0.38 14.77
C TRP A 304 -30.18 -0.53 14.64
N MET A 305 -30.81 -0.94 15.73
CA MET A 305 -32.00 -1.80 15.67
C MET A 305 -33.16 -1.13 14.94
N THR A 306 -33.41 0.15 15.21
CA THR A 306 -34.47 0.93 14.56
C THR A 306 -34.17 1.11 13.08
N ALA A 307 -32.95 1.49 12.72
CA ALA A 307 -32.57 1.68 11.33
C ALA A 307 -32.63 0.37 10.51
N LEU A 308 -32.13 -0.75 11.07
CA LEU A 308 -32.21 -2.06 10.39
C LEU A 308 -33.61 -2.55 10.23
N THR A 309 -34.50 -2.35 11.22
CA THR A 309 -35.92 -2.69 11.13
C THR A 309 -36.58 -1.88 10.02
N THR A 310 -36.38 -0.56 10.02
CA THR A 310 -36.93 0.35 9.01
C THR A 310 -36.39 0.02 7.61
N ALA A 311 -35.09 -0.33 7.51
CA ALA A 311 -34.49 -0.76 6.25
C ALA A 311 -35.16 -2.04 5.70
N ALA A 312 -35.32 -3.05 6.55
CA ALA A 312 -36.02 -4.29 6.16
C ALA A 312 -37.47 -4.04 5.73
N GLU A 313 -38.20 -3.19 6.45
CA GLU A 313 -39.59 -2.81 6.08
C GLU A 313 -39.64 -2.02 4.77
N THR A 314 -38.65 -1.16 4.53
CA THR A 314 -38.53 -0.36 3.29
C THR A 314 -38.37 -1.25 2.07
N LEU A 315 -37.69 -2.39 2.19
CA LEU A 315 -37.39 -3.29 1.07
C LEU A 315 -38.33 -4.48 0.93
N ARG A 316 -38.95 -4.93 2.03
CA ARG A 316 -39.73 -6.18 2.10
C ARG A 316 -40.88 -6.23 1.11
N GLY A 317 -40.88 -7.30 0.29
CA GLY A 317 -41.94 -7.60 -0.66
C GLY A 317 -42.07 -6.61 -1.82
N LYS A 318 -41.08 -5.76 -2.03
CA LYS A 318 -41.07 -4.77 -3.08
C LYS A 318 -40.17 -5.18 -4.25
N LYS A 319 -40.31 -4.52 -5.39
CA LYS A 319 -39.34 -4.54 -6.45
C LYS A 319 -38.19 -3.59 -6.08
N VAL A 320 -37.04 -4.16 -5.76
CA VAL A 320 -35.89 -3.43 -5.21
C VAL A 320 -34.84 -3.19 -6.28
N GLY A 321 -34.45 -1.93 -6.48
CA GLY A 321 -33.22 -1.57 -7.22
C GLY A 321 -32.03 -1.57 -6.27
N VAL A 322 -30.97 -2.30 -6.61
CA VAL A 322 -29.76 -2.39 -5.77
C VAL A 322 -28.59 -1.80 -6.50
N VAL A 323 -28.02 -0.74 -5.96
CA VAL A 323 -26.74 -0.16 -6.42
C VAL A 323 -25.62 -0.77 -5.61
N LEU A 324 -24.74 -1.51 -6.27
CA LEU A 324 -23.54 -2.11 -5.68
C LEU A 324 -22.32 -1.29 -6.07
N SER A 325 -21.69 -0.72 -5.07
CA SER A 325 -20.49 0.09 -5.29
C SER A 325 -19.30 -0.74 -5.78
N PRO A 326 -18.56 -0.30 -6.78
CA PRO A 326 -17.28 -0.92 -7.18
C PRO A 326 -16.17 -0.71 -6.15
N MET A 327 -16.41 0.05 -5.08
CA MET A 327 -15.49 0.26 -3.96
C MET A 327 -15.61 -0.83 -2.88
N LEU A 328 -16.68 -1.64 -2.91
CA LEU A 328 -16.90 -2.69 -1.92
C LEU A 328 -16.02 -3.91 -2.15
N PRO A 329 -15.60 -4.62 -1.08
CA PRO A 329 -15.09 -5.98 -1.20
C PRO A 329 -16.11 -6.90 -1.87
N THR A 330 -15.60 -7.86 -2.63
CA THR A 330 -16.43 -8.80 -3.40
C THR A 330 -17.44 -9.53 -2.52
N GLU A 331 -16.97 -9.97 -1.34
CA GLU A 331 -17.76 -10.77 -0.40
C GLU A 331 -18.91 -9.97 0.20
N GLU A 332 -18.67 -8.71 0.48
CA GLU A 332 -19.71 -7.83 1.04
C GLU A 332 -20.74 -7.44 0.00
N ALA A 333 -20.30 -7.10 -1.22
CA ALA A 333 -21.21 -6.81 -2.32
C ALA A 333 -22.13 -8.02 -2.62
N PHE A 334 -21.57 -9.24 -2.58
CA PHE A 334 -22.33 -10.48 -2.74
C PHE A 334 -23.36 -10.66 -1.63
N ARG A 335 -22.98 -10.47 -0.35
CA ARG A 335 -23.91 -10.64 0.79
C ARG A 335 -25.00 -9.57 0.81
N ILE A 336 -24.71 -8.33 0.46
CA ILE A 336 -25.72 -7.27 0.30
C ILE A 336 -26.73 -7.65 -0.80
N ALA A 337 -26.24 -8.20 -1.91
CA ALA A 337 -27.11 -8.66 -2.99
C ALA A 337 -28.03 -9.82 -2.56
N GLU A 338 -27.51 -10.80 -1.81
CA GLU A 338 -28.32 -11.90 -1.22
C GLU A 338 -29.35 -11.35 -0.24
N ALA A 339 -29.01 -10.40 0.62
CA ALA A 339 -29.93 -9.78 1.57
C ALA A 339 -31.05 -9.03 0.84
N ALA A 340 -30.73 -8.34 -0.24
CA ALA A 340 -31.74 -7.69 -1.08
C ALA A 340 -32.70 -8.70 -1.73
N GLN A 341 -32.21 -9.86 -2.22
CA GLN A 341 -33.05 -10.92 -2.77
C GLN A 341 -33.94 -11.58 -1.72
N ALA A 342 -33.46 -11.73 -0.49
CA ALA A 342 -34.23 -12.33 0.60
C ALA A 342 -35.36 -11.42 1.08
N LEU A 343 -35.18 -10.10 1.00
CA LEU A 343 -36.19 -9.11 1.43
C LEU A 343 -37.14 -8.72 0.29
N GLY A 344 -36.64 -8.55 -0.92
CA GLY A 344 -37.41 -8.09 -2.07
C GLY A 344 -38.25 -9.19 -2.72
N GLN A 345 -39.29 -8.80 -3.46
CA GLN A 345 -40.04 -9.70 -4.33
C GLN A 345 -39.34 -9.90 -5.69
N GLU A 346 -38.76 -8.85 -6.21
CA GLU A 346 -37.98 -8.81 -7.46
C GLU A 346 -36.77 -7.86 -7.24
N VAL A 347 -35.63 -8.21 -7.75
CA VAL A 347 -34.42 -7.41 -7.57
C VAL A 347 -33.80 -7.06 -8.92
N VAL A 348 -33.39 -5.80 -9.09
CA VAL A 348 -32.67 -5.29 -10.23
C VAL A 348 -31.28 -4.83 -9.75
N PHE A 349 -30.23 -5.54 -10.13
CA PHE A 349 -28.87 -5.18 -9.74
C PHE A 349 -28.26 -4.16 -10.72
N GLY A 350 -27.59 -3.16 -10.18
CA GLY A 350 -26.77 -2.21 -10.89
C GLY A 350 -25.39 -2.07 -10.26
N LEU A 351 -24.36 -1.98 -11.07
CA LEU A 351 -23.05 -1.53 -10.63
C LEU A 351 -23.09 -0.01 -10.50
N GLY A 352 -22.58 0.51 -9.37
CA GLY A 352 -22.38 1.94 -9.18
C GLY A 352 -21.41 2.53 -10.22
N PRO A 353 -21.33 3.87 -10.34
CA PRO A 353 -20.44 4.49 -11.32
C PRO A 353 -19.00 4.04 -11.12
N VAL A 354 -18.32 3.75 -12.23
CA VAL A 354 -16.90 3.42 -12.28
C VAL A 354 -16.15 4.66 -12.76
N PRO A 355 -15.57 5.47 -11.88
CA PRO A 355 -14.87 6.68 -12.28
C PRO A 355 -13.64 6.35 -13.12
N THR A 356 -13.36 7.15 -14.15
CA THR A 356 -12.16 7.03 -14.98
C THR A 356 -11.54 8.41 -15.16
N HIS A 357 -10.21 8.50 -14.97
CA HIS A 357 -9.45 9.74 -15.16
C HIS A 357 -8.31 9.50 -16.16
N GLY A 358 -8.41 10.15 -17.34
CA GLY A 358 -7.41 10.02 -18.40
C GLY A 358 -7.37 8.64 -19.04
N GLU A 359 -6.17 8.17 -19.35
CA GLU A 359 -5.87 6.87 -19.94
C GLU A 359 -4.82 6.14 -19.09
N ASP A 360 -4.75 4.81 -19.22
CA ASP A 360 -3.71 4.02 -18.57
C ASP A 360 -2.31 4.48 -19.03
N LYS A 361 -1.43 4.76 -18.06
CA LYS A 361 -0.05 5.22 -18.31
C LYS A 361 0.94 4.16 -17.88
N THR A 362 1.73 3.64 -18.83
CA THR A 362 2.76 2.64 -18.56
C THR A 362 4.12 3.31 -18.44
N PHE A 363 4.84 3.06 -17.35
CA PHE A 363 6.20 3.49 -17.13
C PHE A 363 7.22 2.53 -17.75
N LYS A 364 8.49 2.95 -17.83
CA LYS A 364 9.56 2.21 -18.54
C LYS A 364 9.81 0.81 -17.99
N ASP A 365 9.62 0.61 -16.71
CA ASP A 365 9.77 -0.68 -16.04
C ASP A 365 8.53 -1.57 -16.14
N GLY A 366 7.44 -1.07 -16.74
CA GLY A 366 6.18 -1.77 -16.91
C GLY A 366 5.17 -1.54 -15.78
N PHE A 367 5.44 -0.67 -14.80
CA PHE A 367 4.43 -0.21 -13.85
C PHE A 367 3.32 0.56 -14.57
N VAL A 368 2.05 0.36 -14.18
CA VAL A 368 0.90 0.97 -14.87
C VAL A 368 0.04 1.76 -13.90
N VAL A 369 -0.08 3.05 -14.14
CA VAL A 369 -1.11 3.90 -13.51
C VAL A 369 -2.43 3.68 -14.24
N ARG A 370 -3.45 3.22 -13.52
CA ARG A 370 -4.76 2.93 -14.10
C ARG A 370 -5.64 4.16 -14.18
N ALA A 371 -6.32 4.31 -15.31
CA ALA A 371 -7.35 5.33 -15.50
C ALA A 371 -8.59 5.05 -14.64
N GLU A 372 -8.95 3.80 -14.46
CA GLU A 372 -10.09 3.35 -13.65
C GLU A 372 -9.82 3.59 -12.16
N LYS A 373 -10.73 4.35 -11.50
CA LYS A 373 -10.62 4.79 -10.10
C LYS A 373 -11.62 4.04 -9.21
N SER A 374 -11.57 2.73 -9.33
CA SER A 374 -12.31 1.81 -8.46
C SER A 374 -11.57 0.49 -8.32
N PRO A 375 -11.43 -0.05 -7.09
CA PRO A 375 -10.58 -1.21 -6.86
C PRO A 375 -11.22 -2.53 -7.32
N ASN A 376 -12.56 -2.61 -7.42
CA ASN A 376 -13.25 -3.90 -7.47
C ASN A 376 -14.48 -3.98 -8.39
N ALA A 377 -14.58 -3.13 -9.42
CA ALA A 377 -15.73 -3.22 -10.35
C ALA A 377 -15.88 -4.61 -10.97
N ARG A 378 -14.77 -5.31 -11.25
CA ARG A 378 -14.75 -6.68 -11.82
C ARG A 378 -15.22 -7.72 -10.83
N GLY A 379 -14.73 -7.68 -9.59
CA GLY A 379 -15.12 -8.63 -8.54
C GLY A 379 -16.58 -8.53 -8.17
N VAL A 380 -17.09 -7.31 -7.98
CA VAL A 380 -18.50 -7.05 -7.70
C VAL A 380 -19.38 -7.58 -8.84
N ARG A 381 -19.04 -7.26 -10.10
CA ARG A 381 -19.79 -7.72 -11.27
C ARG A 381 -19.79 -9.26 -11.37
N ALA A 382 -18.65 -9.89 -11.15
CA ALA A 382 -18.53 -11.35 -11.22
C ALA A 382 -19.32 -12.06 -10.14
N ALA A 383 -19.15 -11.64 -8.88
CA ALA A 383 -19.83 -12.28 -7.75
C ALA A 383 -21.34 -12.12 -7.80
N VAL A 384 -21.84 -10.89 -7.96
CA VAL A 384 -23.27 -10.61 -8.03
C VAL A 384 -23.90 -11.18 -9.32
N GLY A 385 -23.10 -11.29 -10.38
CA GLY A 385 -23.50 -11.96 -11.63
C GLY A 385 -23.94 -13.41 -11.45
N THR A 386 -23.51 -14.09 -10.39
CA THR A 386 -23.99 -15.45 -10.04
C THR A 386 -25.43 -15.46 -9.50
N LEU A 387 -25.89 -14.33 -8.97
CA LEU A 387 -27.23 -14.17 -8.41
C LEU A 387 -28.21 -13.61 -9.45
N GLY A 388 -27.74 -12.86 -10.43
CA GLY A 388 -28.59 -12.25 -11.45
C GLY A 388 -27.84 -11.28 -12.36
N ALA A 389 -28.50 -10.76 -13.39
CA ALA A 389 -27.89 -9.81 -14.32
C ALA A 389 -27.55 -8.48 -13.62
N VAL A 390 -26.29 -8.04 -13.71
CA VAL A 390 -25.82 -6.76 -13.20
C VAL A 390 -25.80 -5.75 -14.35
N HIS A 391 -26.57 -4.68 -14.22
CA HIS A 391 -26.62 -3.61 -15.20
C HIS A 391 -25.51 -2.60 -14.95
N GLU A 392 -24.92 -2.07 -16.03
CA GLU A 392 -24.04 -0.90 -15.96
C GLU A 392 -24.86 0.33 -15.51
N TRP A 393 -24.16 1.33 -14.94
CA TRP A 393 -24.76 2.47 -14.26
C TRP A 393 -25.90 3.16 -15.05
N ASP A 394 -25.66 3.55 -16.29
CA ASP A 394 -26.66 4.25 -17.12
C ASP A 394 -27.91 3.41 -17.38
N ARG A 395 -27.72 2.10 -17.62
CA ARG A 395 -28.81 1.17 -17.83
C ARG A 395 -29.61 0.94 -16.55
N PHE A 396 -28.92 0.87 -15.40
CA PHE A 396 -29.58 0.76 -14.11
C PHE A 396 -30.43 1.99 -13.81
N LEU A 397 -29.91 3.21 -14.03
CA LEU A 397 -30.65 4.46 -13.84
C LEU A 397 -31.95 4.54 -14.68
N ASN A 398 -31.98 3.88 -15.83
CA ASN A 398 -33.19 3.79 -16.63
C ASN A 398 -34.19 2.75 -16.06
N ALA A 399 -33.72 1.76 -15.32
CA ALA A 399 -34.56 0.74 -14.68
C ALA A 399 -35.12 1.20 -13.32
N VAL A 400 -34.56 2.21 -12.68
CA VAL A 400 -34.95 2.74 -11.35
C VAL A 400 -36.41 3.17 -11.30
N ASP A 401 -36.95 3.75 -12.38
CA ASP A 401 -38.33 4.22 -12.42
C ASP A 401 -39.31 3.06 -12.18
N GLY A 402 -38.96 1.85 -12.59
CA GLY A 402 -39.76 0.62 -12.38
C GLY A 402 -39.56 -0.04 -11.01
N CYS A 403 -38.69 0.47 -10.14
CA CYS A 403 -38.47 -0.04 -8.78
C CYS A 403 -39.35 0.68 -7.77
N ASP A 404 -39.73 -0.03 -6.69
CA ASP A 404 -40.55 0.52 -5.60
C ASP A 404 -39.69 1.09 -4.46
N ALA A 405 -38.49 0.53 -4.27
CA ALA A 405 -37.52 0.95 -3.26
C ALA A 405 -36.10 0.70 -3.75
N LEU A 406 -35.14 1.32 -3.09
CA LEU A 406 -33.72 1.22 -3.43
C LEU A 406 -32.90 0.77 -2.21
N LEU A 407 -31.87 -0.05 -2.48
CA LEU A 407 -30.74 -0.31 -1.59
C LEU A 407 -29.49 0.17 -2.30
N VAL A 408 -28.82 1.16 -1.73
CA VAL A 408 -27.67 1.83 -2.37
C VAL A 408 -26.45 1.71 -1.47
N THR A 409 -25.34 1.23 -2.02
CA THR A 409 -24.05 1.20 -1.34
C THR A 409 -23.09 2.21 -1.97
N GLY A 410 -22.30 2.89 -1.14
CA GLY A 410 -21.34 3.94 -1.56
C GLY A 410 -19.88 3.53 -1.32
N ASN A 411 -19.24 4.08 -0.29
CA ASN A 411 -17.82 3.90 0.04
C ASN A 411 -16.82 4.57 -0.92
N TYR A 412 -17.26 5.51 -1.72
CA TYR A 412 -16.38 6.33 -2.53
C TYR A 412 -15.60 7.34 -1.65
N PRO A 413 -14.41 7.75 -2.06
CA PRO A 413 -13.59 8.70 -1.30
C PRO A 413 -14.15 10.15 -1.30
N SER A 414 -15.21 10.41 -2.06
CA SER A 414 -15.89 11.71 -2.17
C SER A 414 -17.34 11.51 -2.61
N ALA A 415 -18.10 12.60 -2.67
CA ALA A 415 -19.46 12.59 -3.23
C ALA A 415 -19.44 12.03 -4.66
N TRP A 416 -20.29 11.05 -4.91
CA TRP A 416 -20.26 10.25 -6.15
C TRP A 416 -21.58 10.27 -6.93
N CYS A 417 -22.68 10.66 -6.28
CA CYS A 417 -23.99 10.69 -6.89
C CYS A 417 -24.56 12.10 -6.87
N GLU A 418 -24.61 12.71 -8.04
CA GLU A 418 -25.00 14.10 -8.22
C GLU A 418 -25.95 14.28 -9.43
N GLY A 419 -26.49 15.47 -9.63
CA GLY A 419 -27.25 15.85 -10.81
C GLY A 419 -28.47 14.95 -11.08
N ASP A 420 -28.62 14.49 -12.32
CA ASP A 420 -29.76 13.69 -12.75
C ASP A 420 -29.84 12.33 -12.05
N ALA A 421 -28.71 11.71 -11.70
CA ALA A 421 -28.66 10.45 -10.98
C ALA A 421 -29.26 10.62 -9.57
N LEU A 422 -28.80 11.61 -8.83
CA LEU A 422 -29.35 11.94 -7.51
C LEU A 422 -30.84 12.24 -7.59
N ALA A 423 -31.27 13.06 -8.56
CA ALA A 423 -32.66 13.42 -8.74
C ALA A 423 -33.58 12.20 -9.05
N LYS A 424 -33.05 11.16 -9.73
CA LYS A 424 -33.78 9.91 -9.99
C LYS A 424 -33.86 9.04 -8.75
N LEU A 425 -32.74 8.81 -8.06
CA LEU A 425 -32.68 7.93 -6.88
C LEU A 425 -33.50 8.51 -5.72
N SER A 426 -33.44 9.81 -5.48
CA SER A 426 -34.15 10.51 -4.38
C SER A 426 -35.69 10.46 -4.48
N ARG A 427 -36.24 10.03 -5.63
CA ARG A 427 -37.69 9.87 -5.79
C ARG A 427 -38.26 8.59 -5.15
N LYS A 428 -37.38 7.68 -4.74
CA LYS A 428 -37.76 6.37 -4.21
C LYS A 428 -37.38 6.26 -2.73
N PRO A 429 -38.15 5.55 -1.92
CA PRO A 429 -37.71 5.15 -0.60
C PRO A 429 -36.35 4.42 -0.74
N MET A 430 -35.36 4.88 0.02
CA MET A 430 -33.98 4.42 -0.18
C MET A 430 -33.32 4.08 1.15
N VAL A 431 -32.72 2.90 1.20
CA VAL A 431 -31.74 2.51 2.22
C VAL A 431 -30.35 2.78 1.64
N CYS A 432 -29.60 3.65 2.27
CA CYS A 432 -28.25 4.01 1.85
C CYS A 432 -27.22 3.49 2.86
N VAL A 433 -26.23 2.73 2.39
CA VAL A 433 -25.06 2.31 3.16
C VAL A 433 -23.87 3.05 2.59
N ASP A 434 -23.34 4.01 3.33
CA ASP A 434 -22.23 4.84 2.84
C ASP A 434 -21.28 5.23 3.98
N THR A 435 -20.11 5.73 3.65
CA THR A 435 -19.07 6.14 4.60
C THR A 435 -19.07 7.65 4.87
N LEU A 436 -19.51 8.46 3.91
CA LEU A 436 -19.48 9.92 3.98
C LEU A 436 -20.87 10.53 3.84
N HIS A 437 -21.11 11.60 4.57
CA HIS A 437 -22.28 12.45 4.36
C HIS A 437 -22.28 13.06 2.95
N SER A 438 -23.43 13.06 2.30
CA SER A 438 -23.62 13.58 0.95
C SER A 438 -25.10 13.92 0.70
N ALA A 439 -25.38 14.62 -0.38
CA ALA A 439 -26.76 14.88 -0.79
C ALA A 439 -27.58 13.58 -1.03
N LEU A 440 -26.92 12.48 -1.35
CA LEU A 440 -27.57 11.17 -1.48
C LEU A 440 -28.00 10.63 -0.11
N THR A 441 -27.14 10.71 0.90
CA THR A 441 -27.47 10.27 2.26
C THR A 441 -28.53 11.15 2.91
N GLU A 442 -28.53 12.45 2.64
CA GLU A 442 -29.58 13.39 3.09
C GLU A 442 -30.97 13.05 2.50
N ALA A 443 -31.00 12.55 1.27
CA ALA A 443 -32.24 12.15 0.59
C ALA A 443 -32.72 10.73 0.96
N ALA A 444 -31.92 9.95 1.69
CA ALA A 444 -32.23 8.58 2.03
C ALA A 444 -33.32 8.45 3.12
N THR A 445 -34.14 7.41 3.05
CA THR A 445 -35.09 7.05 4.10
C THR A 445 -34.37 6.49 5.33
N VAL A 446 -33.34 5.70 5.10
CA VAL A 446 -32.47 5.11 6.14
C VAL A 446 -31.02 5.25 5.69
N VAL A 447 -30.16 5.71 6.58
CA VAL A 447 -28.71 5.73 6.37
C VAL A 447 -28.05 4.79 7.37
N LEU A 448 -27.20 3.90 6.86
CA LEU A 448 -26.42 2.96 7.65
C LEU A 448 -24.93 3.28 7.44
N PRO A 449 -24.19 3.62 8.51
CA PRO A 449 -22.78 3.95 8.41
C PRO A 449 -21.94 2.73 8.03
N GLY A 450 -21.31 2.79 6.85
CA GLY A 450 -20.44 1.77 6.31
C GLY A 450 -18.99 1.93 6.76
N ALA A 451 -18.22 0.86 6.64
CA ALA A 451 -16.80 0.84 6.91
C ALA A 451 -15.97 1.00 5.62
N THR A 452 -14.83 1.68 5.68
CA THR A 452 -13.87 1.73 4.58
C THR A 452 -13.07 0.41 4.47
N TRP A 453 -12.34 0.20 3.35
CA TRP A 453 -11.58 -1.06 3.18
C TRP A 453 -10.51 -1.29 4.27
N MET A 454 -9.97 -0.24 4.90
CA MET A 454 -8.99 -0.35 5.99
C MET A 454 -9.60 -0.83 7.30
N GLU A 455 -10.91 -0.68 7.45
CA GLU A 455 -11.69 -1.01 8.64
C GLU A 455 -12.36 -2.39 8.56
N LYS A 456 -12.06 -3.17 7.50
CA LYS A 456 -12.68 -4.48 7.24
C LYS A 456 -11.76 -5.41 6.47
N SER A 457 -12.16 -6.68 6.33
CA SER A 457 -11.43 -7.69 5.56
C SER A 457 -12.23 -8.06 4.31
N GLY A 458 -11.54 -8.41 3.23
CA GLY A 458 -12.21 -8.82 1.99
C GLY A 458 -11.24 -9.08 0.84
N SER A 459 -11.77 -9.06 -0.38
CA SER A 459 -10.94 -9.17 -1.59
C SER A 459 -11.39 -8.21 -2.69
N PHE A 460 -10.42 -7.77 -3.49
CA PHE A 460 -10.63 -6.99 -4.71
C PHE A 460 -10.11 -7.74 -5.94
N THR A 461 -10.75 -7.52 -7.07
CA THR A 461 -10.32 -8.01 -8.38
C THR A 461 -9.87 -6.83 -9.22
N ASN A 462 -8.57 -6.74 -9.49
CA ASN A 462 -7.95 -5.61 -10.18
C ASN A 462 -8.20 -5.60 -11.70
N ALA A 463 -7.61 -4.62 -12.40
CA ALA A 463 -7.74 -4.45 -13.85
C ALA A 463 -7.23 -5.62 -14.70
N THR A 464 -6.40 -6.49 -14.14
CA THR A 464 -5.88 -7.70 -14.79
C THR A 464 -6.58 -9.00 -14.35
N ASP A 465 -7.77 -8.86 -13.76
CA ASP A 465 -8.58 -9.97 -13.22
C ASP A 465 -7.88 -10.79 -12.11
N THR A 466 -6.87 -10.19 -11.46
CA THR A 466 -6.20 -10.81 -10.32
C THR A 466 -6.96 -10.50 -9.02
N VAL A 467 -7.38 -11.56 -8.33
CA VAL A 467 -8.03 -11.46 -7.01
C VAL A 467 -6.96 -11.40 -5.92
N GLN A 468 -7.06 -10.41 -5.06
CA GLN A 468 -6.18 -10.25 -3.91
C GLN A 468 -7.03 -10.00 -2.66
N ALA A 469 -6.67 -10.64 -1.54
CA ALA A 469 -7.32 -10.44 -0.26
C ALA A 469 -6.52 -9.52 0.66
N PHE A 470 -7.23 -8.89 1.57
CA PHE A 470 -6.66 -7.99 2.59
C PHE A 470 -7.41 -8.17 3.91
N GLU A 471 -6.72 -7.83 4.99
CA GLU A 471 -7.26 -7.85 6.35
C GLU A 471 -7.44 -6.44 6.89
N ARG A 472 -8.27 -6.35 7.90
CA ARG A 472 -8.53 -5.11 8.62
C ARG A 472 -7.27 -4.55 9.27
N ALA A 473 -6.98 -3.28 9.03
CA ALA A 473 -5.87 -2.56 9.65
C ALA A 473 -6.27 -1.80 10.93
N ILE A 474 -7.42 -1.13 10.90
CA ILE A 474 -7.95 -0.34 12.02
C ILE A 474 -9.39 -0.75 12.34
N GLU A 475 -9.86 -0.43 13.53
CA GLU A 475 -11.27 -0.60 13.87
C GLU A 475 -12.12 0.41 13.10
N PRO A 476 -13.38 0.06 12.75
CA PRO A 476 -14.30 1.03 12.18
C PRO A 476 -14.49 2.25 13.09
N VAL A 477 -14.62 3.42 12.48
CA VAL A 477 -14.85 4.65 13.25
C VAL A 477 -16.19 4.60 13.98
N ASP A 478 -16.21 5.01 15.23
CA ASP A 478 -17.38 5.15 16.07
C ASP A 478 -18.32 3.92 16.00
N PHE A 479 -19.53 4.08 15.45
CA PHE A 479 -20.54 3.04 15.34
C PHE A 479 -20.69 2.46 13.94
N ALA A 480 -19.80 2.80 13.00
CA ALA A 480 -19.81 2.23 11.65
C ALA A 480 -19.63 0.70 11.68
N LYS A 481 -20.22 0.01 10.70
CA LYS A 481 -20.15 -1.44 10.55
C LYS A 481 -19.76 -1.81 9.12
N CYS A 482 -19.09 -2.94 8.98
CA CYS A 482 -18.83 -3.46 7.63
C CYS A 482 -20.15 -3.90 6.97
N GLU A 483 -20.24 -3.79 5.66
CA GLU A 483 -21.45 -4.11 4.89
C GLU A 483 -21.81 -5.59 4.98
N GLY A 484 -20.82 -6.44 5.22
CA GLY A 484 -21.06 -7.86 5.52
C GLY A 484 -21.88 -8.06 6.78
N TRP A 485 -21.56 -7.35 7.87
CA TRP A 485 -22.34 -7.38 9.10
C TRP A 485 -23.76 -6.83 8.86
N ILE A 486 -23.89 -5.72 8.14
CA ILE A 486 -25.20 -5.14 7.80
C ILE A 486 -26.04 -6.15 7.01
N ALA A 487 -25.45 -6.83 6.05
CA ALA A 487 -26.13 -7.85 5.26
C ALA A 487 -26.62 -9.02 6.11
N GLU A 488 -25.82 -9.51 7.07
CA GLU A 488 -26.24 -10.58 7.98
C GLU A 488 -27.43 -10.16 8.85
N GLN A 489 -27.46 -8.93 9.34
CA GLN A 489 -28.60 -8.40 10.08
C GLN A 489 -29.87 -8.34 9.20
N MET A 490 -29.73 -7.89 7.95
CA MET A 490 -30.85 -7.84 7.00
C MET A 490 -31.36 -9.24 6.63
N LEU A 491 -30.45 -10.21 6.46
CA LEU A 491 -30.81 -11.62 6.21
C LEU A 491 -31.57 -12.23 7.40
N ALA A 492 -31.12 -11.99 8.62
CA ALA A 492 -31.80 -12.42 9.83
C ALA A 492 -33.21 -11.82 9.92
N ALA A 493 -33.34 -10.54 9.58
CA ALA A 493 -34.65 -9.89 9.52
C ALA A 493 -35.57 -10.51 8.42
N ALA A 494 -35.02 -10.96 7.29
CA ALA A 494 -35.75 -11.59 6.23
C ALA A 494 -36.28 -12.99 6.62
N HIS A 495 -35.44 -13.80 7.24
CA HIS A 495 -35.70 -15.20 7.55
C HIS A 495 -36.30 -15.43 8.95
N GLY A 496 -36.26 -14.44 9.82
CA GLY A 496 -36.77 -14.55 11.21
C GLY A 496 -35.82 -15.40 12.07
N GLY A 497 -34.64 -14.88 12.41
CA GLY A 497 -33.64 -15.60 13.22
C GLY A 497 -32.62 -14.66 13.84
N SER A 498 -31.58 -15.23 14.41
CA SER A 498 -30.39 -14.48 14.83
C SER A 498 -29.46 -14.30 13.64
N PRO A 499 -28.76 -13.15 13.52
CA PRO A 499 -27.79 -12.93 12.46
C PRO A 499 -26.61 -13.87 12.61
N ASP A 500 -26.08 -14.34 11.49
CA ASP A 500 -24.81 -15.05 11.45
C ASP A 500 -23.62 -14.09 11.58
N VAL A 501 -22.45 -14.62 11.87
CA VAL A 501 -21.20 -13.85 11.85
C VAL A 501 -20.69 -13.79 10.43
N PHE A 502 -20.45 -12.58 9.92
CA PHE A 502 -19.86 -12.41 8.60
C PHE A 502 -18.37 -12.84 8.59
N HIS A 503 -18.04 -13.73 7.66
CA HIS A 503 -16.67 -14.20 7.43
C HIS A 503 -16.34 -14.12 5.93
N ALA A 504 -15.48 -13.20 5.53
CA ALA A 504 -15.11 -13.01 4.14
C ALA A 504 -14.54 -14.30 3.49
N CYS A 505 -13.71 -15.07 4.21
CA CYS A 505 -13.16 -16.33 3.69
C CYS A 505 -14.26 -17.35 3.34
N ALA A 506 -15.29 -17.51 4.17
CA ALA A 506 -16.38 -18.44 3.90
C ALA A 506 -17.19 -18.02 2.67
N ILE A 507 -17.33 -16.72 2.43
CA ILE A 507 -18.00 -16.22 1.22
C ILE A 507 -17.13 -16.48 -0.02
N ARG A 508 -15.80 -16.30 0.06
CA ARG A 508 -14.88 -16.65 -1.06
C ARG A 508 -15.01 -18.13 -1.44
N GLU A 509 -15.04 -19.03 -0.45
CA GLU A 509 -15.26 -20.46 -0.69
C GLU A 509 -16.58 -20.72 -1.43
N ARG A 510 -17.67 -20.08 -1.00
CA ARG A 510 -18.97 -20.17 -1.68
C ARG A 510 -18.93 -19.65 -3.12
N LEU A 511 -18.21 -18.55 -3.38
CA LEU A 511 -18.03 -18.00 -4.72
C LEU A 511 -17.21 -18.95 -5.61
N ALA A 512 -16.18 -19.59 -5.05
CA ALA A 512 -15.40 -20.61 -5.75
C ALA A 512 -16.26 -21.83 -6.10
N ASP A 513 -17.09 -22.31 -5.18
CA ASP A 513 -18.04 -23.41 -5.39
C ASP A 513 -19.14 -23.05 -6.43
N ALA A 514 -19.50 -21.77 -6.52
CA ALA A 514 -20.41 -21.26 -7.53
C ALA A 514 -19.78 -21.15 -8.95
N GLY A 515 -18.54 -21.58 -9.12
CA GLY A 515 -17.84 -21.64 -10.40
C GLY A 515 -16.87 -20.48 -10.67
N LEU A 516 -16.67 -19.58 -9.73
CA LEU A 516 -15.70 -18.48 -9.83
C LEU A 516 -14.30 -18.95 -9.38
N SER A 517 -13.61 -19.69 -10.25
CA SER A 517 -12.33 -20.35 -9.93
C SER A 517 -11.22 -19.39 -9.47
N GLN A 518 -11.30 -18.10 -9.82
CA GLN A 518 -10.35 -17.08 -9.39
C GLN A 518 -10.35 -16.83 -7.87
N PHE A 519 -11.39 -17.27 -7.14
CA PHE A 519 -11.46 -17.17 -5.67
C PHE A 519 -10.88 -18.40 -4.94
N VAL A 520 -10.45 -19.42 -5.68
CA VAL A 520 -9.75 -20.57 -5.12
C VAL A 520 -8.32 -20.18 -4.73
N ASN A 521 -7.90 -20.50 -3.51
CA ASN A 521 -6.54 -20.26 -3.01
C ASN A 521 -6.10 -18.78 -2.96
N VAL A 522 -7.02 -17.86 -2.74
CA VAL A 522 -6.66 -16.46 -2.47
C VAL A 522 -5.96 -16.35 -1.13
N VAL A 523 -4.67 -16.00 -1.16
CA VAL A 523 -3.82 -15.90 0.03
C VAL A 523 -3.98 -14.51 0.65
N VAL A 524 -4.28 -14.48 1.94
CA VAL A 524 -4.20 -13.26 2.75
C VAL A 524 -2.75 -13.09 3.19
N PRO A 525 -2.10 -11.95 2.92
CA PRO A 525 -0.75 -11.70 3.41
C PRO A 525 -0.76 -11.65 4.95
N GLU A 526 0.20 -12.34 5.58
CA GLU A 526 0.35 -12.24 7.04
C GLU A 526 0.72 -10.81 7.45
N ALA A 527 0.07 -10.32 8.50
CA ALA A 527 0.44 -9.05 9.11
C ALA A 527 1.86 -9.18 9.66
N TYR A 528 2.73 -8.26 9.27
CA TYR A 528 4.07 -8.17 9.83
C TYR A 528 3.92 -7.69 11.28
N ARG A 529 3.81 -8.62 12.21
CA ARG A 529 4.11 -8.32 13.60
C ARG A 529 5.60 -8.02 13.61
N ALA A 530 5.96 -6.77 13.92
CA ALA A 530 7.32 -6.49 14.33
C ALA A 530 7.67 -7.59 15.34
N VAL A 531 8.67 -8.41 15.01
CA VAL A 531 9.28 -9.28 16.02
C VAL A 531 9.61 -8.28 17.12
N GLU A 532 8.99 -8.41 18.30
CA GLU A 532 9.46 -7.71 19.48
C GLU A 532 10.93 -8.04 19.51
N SER A 533 11.74 -7.09 19.06
CA SER A 533 13.17 -7.21 19.23
C SER A 533 13.29 -7.35 20.74
N ASP A 534 13.82 -8.50 21.20
CA ASP A 534 14.32 -8.66 22.55
C ASP A 534 15.41 -7.60 22.74
N MET A 535 14.97 -6.36 22.88
CA MET A 535 15.74 -5.29 23.47
C MET A 535 15.78 -5.62 24.96
N THR A 536 16.65 -6.56 25.31
CA THR A 536 17.20 -6.59 26.66
C THR A 536 17.69 -5.18 26.92
N THR A 537 16.94 -4.46 27.74
CA THR A 537 17.33 -3.18 28.33
C THR A 537 18.68 -3.43 28.98
N VAL A 538 19.74 -2.97 28.32
CA VAL A 538 21.04 -2.86 28.99
C VAL A 538 20.87 -1.72 29.97
N GLU A 539 20.66 -2.05 31.26
CA GLU A 539 20.80 -1.08 32.34
C GLU A 539 22.21 -0.50 32.26
N ILE A 540 22.30 0.84 32.05
CA ILE A 540 23.53 1.60 32.06
C ILE A 540 23.90 1.86 33.55
#